data_d85a69eb845312850ac8113d8d3f2297
#
_entry.id   d85a69eb845312850ac8113d8d3f2297
#
_cell.length_a   1.000
_cell.length_b   1.000
_cell.length_c   1.000
_cell.angle_alpha   90.00
_cell.angle_beta   90.00
_cell.angle_gamma   90.00
#
_symmetry.space_group_name_H-M   'P 1'
#
loop_
_entity.id
_entity.type
_entity.pdbx_description
1 polymer ?
#
loop_
_entity_poly.entity_id
_entity_poly.type
_entity_poly.pdbx_seq_one_letter_code
_entity_poly.pdbx_strand_id
1 'polypeptide(L)'
;EADGKRILIDAGLSEKKLSKRIAQIDRPLNGLDAVFATHEHSDHICGMGPLLRKHQLKLFTTEGTYKRASPSMGKLPGFNPIRAGQPVEFGELVVEPYATPHDAEESVAFVIHYRGLRLGLATDLGKVTQEVTNKLQKLDALLIEANHDVDMLDAGPYPWVTKRRIKSDVGHLSNEACGEILSSVKHSGLRLVVLMHMSETNNHPELARITAQQALGQDSPKMII
;
A
#
# COMPACT_ATOMS: atom_id res chain seq x y z
N GLU A 1 2.31 13.45 4.74
CA GLU A 1 2.13 14.90 4.87
C GLU A 1 3.42 15.60 4.48
N ALA A 2 3.35 16.58 3.61
CA ALA A 2 4.46 17.40 3.18
C ALA A 2 3.94 18.77 2.71
N ASP A 3 4.66 19.85 3.05
CA ASP A 3 4.37 21.23 2.64
C ASP A 3 2.91 21.67 2.91
N GLY A 4 2.39 21.30 4.09
CA GLY A 4 1.00 21.56 4.46
C GLY A 4 -0.05 20.74 3.70
N LYS A 5 0.36 19.86 2.77
CA LYS A 5 -0.51 18.94 2.05
C LYS A 5 -0.59 17.59 2.75
N ARG A 6 -1.79 17.10 2.91
CA ARG A 6 -2.08 15.84 3.61
C ARG A 6 -2.93 14.94 2.73
N ILE A 7 -2.37 13.82 2.34
CA ILE A 7 -3.08 12.77 1.60
C ILE A 7 -3.22 11.52 2.47
N LEU A 8 -4.27 10.77 2.23
CA LEU A 8 -4.49 9.45 2.80
C LEU A 8 -4.50 8.44 1.65
N ILE A 9 -3.83 7.33 1.82
CA ILE A 9 -3.90 6.20 0.89
C ILE A 9 -4.64 5.08 1.60
N ASP A 10 -5.72 4.64 0.99
CA ASP A 10 -6.69 3.66 1.47
C ASP A 10 -7.39 4.04 2.79
N ALA A 11 -8.61 3.53 2.95
CA ALA A 11 -9.44 3.73 4.13
C ALA A 11 -10.28 2.48 4.43
N GLY A 12 -9.60 1.37 4.69
CA GLY A 12 -10.21 0.08 5.01
C GLY A 12 -10.80 -0.03 6.42
N LEU A 13 -10.57 0.97 7.27
CA LEU A 13 -11.20 1.05 8.59
C LEU A 13 -12.42 2.00 8.54
N SER A 14 -13.43 1.72 9.38
CA SER A 14 -14.52 2.69 9.54
C SER A 14 -13.96 4.06 9.94
N GLU A 15 -14.61 5.14 9.51
CA GLU A 15 -14.18 6.52 9.80
C GLU A 15 -13.89 6.75 11.30
N LYS A 16 -14.72 6.20 12.18
CA LYS A 16 -14.53 6.27 13.62
C LYS A 16 -13.26 5.57 14.10
N LYS A 17 -12.95 4.37 13.58
CA LYS A 17 -11.71 3.64 13.91
C LYS A 17 -10.49 4.35 13.35
N LEU A 18 -10.57 4.83 12.10
CA LEU A 18 -9.51 5.58 11.45
C LEU A 18 -9.19 6.87 12.20
N SER A 19 -10.21 7.66 12.54
CA SER A 19 -10.06 8.88 13.35
C SER A 19 -9.35 8.62 14.69
N LYS A 20 -9.73 7.54 15.38
CA LYS A 20 -9.08 7.14 16.64
C LYS A 20 -7.60 6.76 16.45
N ARG A 21 -7.27 6.04 15.36
CA ARG A 21 -5.87 5.65 15.08
C ARG A 21 -5.01 6.85 14.67
N ILE A 22 -5.51 7.73 13.82
CA ILE A 22 -4.78 8.92 13.37
C ILE A 22 -4.58 9.91 14.53
N ALA A 23 -5.52 10.01 15.46
CA ALA A 23 -5.35 10.82 16.67
C ALA A 23 -4.18 10.35 17.56
N GLN A 24 -3.77 9.08 17.49
CA GLN A 24 -2.62 8.57 18.26
C GLN A 24 -1.28 9.14 17.79
N ILE A 25 -1.23 9.72 16.61
CA ILE A 25 -0.04 10.41 16.04
C ILE A 25 -0.24 11.92 15.99
N ASP A 26 -1.17 12.45 16.81
CA ASP A 26 -1.49 13.87 16.91
C ASP A 26 -1.86 14.51 15.55
N ARG A 27 -2.53 13.75 14.71
CA ARG A 27 -3.03 14.22 13.40
C ARG A 27 -4.54 14.03 13.30
N PRO A 28 -5.33 15.10 13.17
CA PRO A 28 -6.76 14.98 12.96
C PRO A 28 -7.07 14.62 11.49
N LEU A 29 -8.19 13.93 11.24
CA LEU A 29 -8.68 13.67 9.89
C LEU A 29 -9.15 14.92 9.14
N ASN A 30 -9.63 15.93 9.88
CA ASN A 30 -9.89 17.25 9.28
C ASN A 30 -8.56 17.86 8.82
N GLY A 31 -8.54 18.40 7.62
CA GLY A 31 -7.34 18.94 6.98
C GLY A 31 -6.61 17.95 6.06
N LEU A 32 -7.23 16.81 5.73
CA LEU A 32 -6.84 16.04 4.56
C LEU A 32 -7.20 16.81 3.28
N ASP A 33 -6.31 16.80 2.29
CA ASP A 33 -6.55 17.42 0.97
C ASP A 33 -7.17 16.41 0.00
N ALA A 34 -6.80 15.14 0.09
CA ALA A 34 -7.26 14.07 -0.81
C ALA A 34 -7.14 12.68 -0.19
N VAL A 35 -7.93 11.75 -0.75
CA VAL A 35 -7.82 10.31 -0.47
C VAL A 35 -7.53 9.59 -1.78
N PHE A 36 -6.53 8.73 -1.76
CA PHE A 36 -6.20 7.81 -2.85
C PHE A 36 -6.68 6.42 -2.50
N ALA A 37 -7.17 5.67 -3.48
CA ALA A 37 -7.43 4.24 -3.33
C ALA A 37 -6.55 3.44 -4.30
N THR A 38 -5.93 2.39 -3.76
CA THR A 38 -5.11 1.45 -4.54
C THR A 38 -6.00 0.55 -5.40
N HIS A 39 -7.03 -0.04 -4.81
CA HIS A 39 -7.99 -0.93 -5.47
C HIS A 39 -9.27 -1.09 -4.64
N GLU A 40 -10.23 -1.88 -5.14
CA GLU A 40 -11.60 -1.95 -4.61
C GLU A 40 -11.83 -2.97 -3.48
N HIS A 41 -10.85 -3.69 -3.00
CA HIS A 41 -11.08 -4.67 -1.92
C HIS A 41 -11.51 -3.99 -0.62
N SER A 42 -12.34 -4.69 0.16
CA SER A 42 -13.05 -4.11 1.31
C SER A 42 -12.11 -3.60 2.40
N ASP A 43 -10.98 -4.24 2.61
CA ASP A 43 -9.94 -3.86 3.57
C ASP A 43 -9.19 -2.59 3.16
N HIS A 44 -9.39 -2.09 1.94
CA HIS A 44 -8.87 -0.81 1.45
C HIS A 44 -9.94 0.28 1.38
N ILE A 45 -11.22 -0.05 1.16
CA ILE A 45 -12.24 0.96 0.86
C ILE A 45 -13.45 0.98 1.80
N CYS A 46 -13.61 0.04 2.75
CA CYS A 46 -14.89 -0.08 3.49
C CYS A 46 -15.24 1.18 4.32
N GLY A 47 -14.28 1.97 4.75
CA GLY A 47 -14.48 3.24 5.44
C GLY A 47 -14.52 4.47 4.53
N MET A 48 -14.20 4.30 3.25
CA MET A 48 -13.91 5.41 2.34
C MET A 48 -15.14 6.28 2.06
N GLY A 49 -16.27 5.69 1.70
CA GLY A 49 -17.48 6.45 1.39
C GLY A 49 -17.93 7.39 2.53
N PRO A 50 -18.12 6.90 3.77
CA PRO A 50 -18.41 7.74 4.93
C PRO A 50 -17.35 8.83 5.20
N LEU A 51 -16.05 8.48 5.08
CA LEU A 51 -14.94 9.42 5.25
C LEU A 51 -15.02 10.58 4.24
N LEU A 52 -15.13 10.27 2.97
CA LEU A 52 -15.19 11.26 1.89
C LEU A 52 -16.36 12.21 2.06
N ARG A 53 -17.56 11.69 2.37
CA ARG A 53 -18.76 12.52 2.59
C ARG A 53 -18.63 13.41 3.83
N LYS A 54 -18.16 12.88 4.95
CA LYS A 54 -18.04 13.63 6.21
C LYS A 54 -17.06 14.79 6.11
N HIS A 55 -15.92 14.56 5.44
CA HIS A 55 -14.85 15.54 5.34
C HIS A 55 -14.82 16.28 4.00
N GLN A 56 -15.82 16.05 3.11
CA GLN A 56 -15.94 16.65 1.78
C GLN A 56 -14.67 16.49 0.92
N LEU A 57 -14.06 15.29 0.99
CA LEU A 57 -12.79 14.98 0.33
C LEU A 57 -13.03 14.46 -1.09
N LYS A 58 -12.04 14.68 -1.95
CA LYS A 58 -11.98 14.09 -3.29
C LYS A 58 -11.31 12.72 -3.24
N LEU A 59 -11.87 11.76 -3.98
CA LEU A 59 -11.27 10.46 -4.22
C LEU A 59 -10.40 10.51 -5.48
N PHE A 60 -9.19 9.97 -5.39
CA PHE A 60 -8.30 9.71 -6.52
C PHE A 60 -8.10 8.20 -6.63
N THR A 61 -8.55 7.59 -7.71
CA THR A 61 -8.37 6.15 -7.99
C THR A 61 -8.55 5.90 -9.48
N THR A 62 -8.24 4.70 -9.96
CA THR A 62 -8.46 4.33 -11.37
C THR A 62 -9.95 4.22 -11.69
N GLU A 63 -10.28 4.30 -12.99
CA GLU A 63 -11.66 4.17 -13.43
C GLU A 63 -12.23 2.77 -13.14
N GLY A 64 -11.40 1.73 -13.31
CA GLY A 64 -11.77 0.35 -13.00
C GLY A 64 -12.10 0.18 -11.51
N THR A 65 -11.19 0.60 -10.63
CA THR A 65 -11.41 0.57 -9.18
C THR A 65 -12.66 1.36 -8.79
N TYR A 66 -12.85 2.57 -9.32
CA TYR A 66 -14.05 3.37 -9.01
C TYR A 66 -15.34 2.67 -9.43
N LYS A 67 -15.38 2.11 -10.64
CA LYS A 67 -16.55 1.39 -11.16
C LYS A 67 -16.95 0.22 -10.25
N ARG A 68 -15.98 -0.53 -9.75
CA ARG A 68 -16.23 -1.68 -8.86
C ARG A 68 -16.58 -1.26 -7.43
N ALA A 69 -15.93 -0.22 -6.91
CA ALA A 69 -16.08 0.26 -5.54
C ALA A 69 -17.33 1.14 -5.32
N SER A 70 -17.74 1.91 -6.33
CA SER A 70 -18.82 2.91 -6.19
C SER A 70 -20.15 2.38 -5.64
N PRO A 71 -20.61 1.15 -5.95
CA PRO A 71 -21.84 0.63 -5.36
C PRO A 71 -21.78 0.53 -3.83
N SER A 72 -20.63 0.19 -3.26
CA SER A 72 -20.43 0.06 -1.81
C SER A 72 -20.13 1.41 -1.12
N MET A 73 -19.48 2.34 -1.82
CA MET A 73 -19.15 3.66 -1.28
C MET A 73 -20.31 4.63 -1.24
N GLY A 74 -21.32 4.45 -2.13
CA GLY A 74 -22.44 5.37 -2.30
C GLY A 74 -22.01 6.68 -2.99
N LYS A 75 -22.90 7.70 -3.03
CA LYS A 75 -22.63 8.98 -3.68
C LYS A 75 -21.48 9.71 -3.01
N LEU A 76 -20.46 10.08 -3.78
CA LEU A 76 -19.26 10.76 -3.32
C LEU A 76 -19.30 12.27 -3.63
N PRO A 77 -18.60 13.12 -2.83
CA PRO A 77 -18.45 14.56 -3.10
C PRO A 77 -17.68 14.84 -4.41
N GLY A 78 -16.73 13.99 -4.76
CA GLY A 78 -15.94 14.11 -5.99
C GLY A 78 -15.10 12.88 -6.27
N PHE A 79 -14.87 12.62 -7.55
CA PHE A 79 -14.00 11.56 -8.06
C PHE A 79 -13.07 12.16 -9.13
N ASN A 80 -11.79 11.86 -9.03
CA ASN A 80 -10.76 12.23 -9.99
C ASN A 80 -10.09 10.94 -10.47
N PRO A 81 -10.26 10.58 -11.74
CA PRO A 81 -9.58 9.40 -12.29
C PRO A 81 -8.09 9.62 -12.34
N ILE A 82 -7.35 8.58 -11.96
CA ILE A 82 -5.89 8.49 -12.13
C ILE A 82 -5.55 7.33 -13.05
N ARG A 83 -4.35 7.35 -13.60
CA ARG A 83 -3.85 6.25 -14.45
C ARG A 83 -2.41 5.94 -14.10
N ALA A 84 -2.05 4.66 -14.13
CA ALA A 84 -0.68 4.21 -13.96
C ALA A 84 0.27 5.01 -14.90
N GLY A 85 1.39 5.48 -14.35
CA GLY A 85 2.37 6.29 -15.08
C GLY A 85 2.01 7.77 -15.26
N GLN A 86 0.85 8.23 -14.77
CA GLN A 86 0.45 9.66 -14.85
C GLN A 86 0.47 10.28 -13.44
N PRO A 87 1.49 11.07 -13.08
CA PRO A 87 1.58 11.70 -11.78
C PRO A 87 0.45 12.69 -11.49
N VAL A 88 0.06 12.79 -10.23
CA VAL A 88 -0.89 13.78 -9.70
C VAL A 88 -0.14 14.74 -8.78
N GLU A 89 -0.25 16.04 -9.03
CA GLU A 89 0.48 17.08 -8.30
C GLU A 89 -0.38 17.75 -7.22
N PHE A 90 0.22 17.93 -6.03
CA PHE A 90 -0.33 18.71 -4.92
C PHE A 90 0.74 19.69 -4.41
N GLY A 91 0.97 20.76 -5.17
CA GLY A 91 2.12 21.63 -4.92
C GLY A 91 3.43 20.89 -5.22
N GLU A 92 4.35 20.84 -4.24
CA GLU A 92 5.61 20.10 -4.39
C GLU A 92 5.48 18.58 -4.10
N LEU A 93 4.31 18.14 -3.57
CA LEU A 93 4.02 16.72 -3.37
C LEU A 93 3.46 16.13 -4.67
N VAL A 94 4.12 15.13 -5.21
CA VAL A 94 3.69 14.43 -6.42
C VAL A 94 3.42 12.96 -6.10
N VAL A 95 2.24 12.46 -6.49
CA VAL A 95 1.82 11.06 -6.33
C VAL A 95 1.83 10.40 -7.69
N GLU A 96 2.75 9.46 -7.90
CA GLU A 96 2.92 8.71 -9.14
C GLU A 96 2.32 7.31 -8.98
N PRO A 97 1.15 7.00 -9.58
CA PRO A 97 0.59 5.65 -9.57
C PRO A 97 1.33 4.74 -10.55
N TYR A 98 1.48 3.47 -10.20
CA TYR A 98 1.97 2.42 -11.09
C TYR A 98 1.14 1.14 -10.95
N ALA A 99 0.99 0.38 -12.04
CA ALA A 99 0.17 -0.82 -12.05
C ALA A 99 0.77 -1.94 -11.18
N THR A 100 -0.09 -2.67 -10.49
CA THR A 100 0.30 -3.84 -9.67
C THR A 100 -0.44 -5.10 -10.14
N PRO A 101 0.23 -6.26 -10.17
CA PRO A 101 -0.42 -7.53 -10.45
C PRO A 101 -1.20 -8.01 -9.23
N HIS A 102 -2.48 -7.69 -9.18
CA HIS A 102 -3.40 -8.09 -8.12
C HIS A 102 -4.77 -8.47 -8.69
N ASP A 103 -5.56 -9.28 -7.97
CA ASP A 103 -6.88 -9.74 -8.40
C ASP A 103 -7.97 -8.67 -8.18
N ALA A 104 -7.72 -7.49 -8.71
CA ALA A 104 -8.60 -6.33 -8.72
C ALA A 104 -8.77 -5.79 -10.15
N GLU A 105 -9.78 -4.95 -10.40
CA GLU A 105 -10.12 -4.50 -11.75
C GLU A 105 -9.02 -3.66 -12.39
N GLU A 106 -8.40 -2.74 -11.63
CA GLU A 106 -7.35 -1.85 -12.13
C GLU A 106 -6.50 -1.37 -10.95
N SER A 107 -5.76 -2.31 -10.32
CA SER A 107 -4.95 -2.06 -9.13
C SER A 107 -3.72 -1.21 -9.41
N VAL A 108 -3.45 -0.29 -8.50
CA VAL A 108 -2.25 0.56 -8.52
C VAL A 108 -1.60 0.65 -7.15
N ALA A 109 -0.30 0.86 -7.15
CA ALA A 109 0.47 1.32 -5.99
C ALA A 109 1.09 2.69 -6.31
N PHE A 110 1.87 3.27 -5.40
CA PHE A 110 2.29 4.66 -5.52
C PHE A 110 3.76 4.87 -5.21
N VAL A 111 4.41 5.75 -5.98
CA VAL A 111 5.63 6.42 -5.57
C VAL A 111 5.29 7.88 -5.27
N ILE A 112 5.66 8.34 -4.08
CA ILE A 112 5.41 9.72 -3.63
C ILE A 112 6.74 10.46 -3.68
N HIS A 113 6.74 11.59 -4.38
CA HIS A 113 7.90 12.46 -4.55
C HIS A 113 7.70 13.75 -3.78
N TYR A 114 8.73 14.20 -3.09
CA TYR A 114 8.75 15.49 -2.41
C TYR A 114 10.18 16.02 -2.27
N ARG A 115 10.50 17.15 -2.90
CA ARG A 115 11.82 17.84 -2.82
C ARG A 115 13.01 16.89 -3.01
N GLY A 116 12.94 16.06 -4.03
CA GLY A 116 13.98 15.08 -4.34
C GLY A 116 13.93 13.78 -3.51
N LEU A 117 13.09 13.70 -2.49
CA LEU A 117 12.84 12.47 -1.73
C LEU A 117 11.80 11.60 -2.44
N ARG A 118 11.96 10.29 -2.35
CA ARG A 118 11.09 9.29 -2.94
C ARG A 118 10.64 8.26 -1.92
N LEU A 119 9.33 8.12 -1.74
CA LEU A 119 8.73 7.10 -0.88
C LEU A 119 7.91 6.16 -1.75
N GLY A 120 8.22 4.86 -1.74
CA GLY A 120 7.44 3.82 -2.40
C GLY A 120 6.42 3.20 -1.46
N LEU A 121 5.22 2.94 -1.98
CA LEU A 121 4.22 2.08 -1.37
C LEU A 121 3.98 0.92 -2.32
N ALA A 122 4.13 -0.32 -1.83
CA ALA A 122 4.00 -1.55 -2.58
C ALA A 122 3.22 -2.57 -1.75
N THR A 123 1.90 -2.55 -1.86
CA THR A 123 0.98 -3.49 -1.20
C THR A 123 0.16 -4.22 -2.25
N ASP A 124 -0.34 -5.40 -1.90
CA ASP A 124 -1.19 -6.22 -2.76
C ASP A 124 -0.50 -6.56 -4.09
N LEU A 125 0.62 -7.25 -3.94
CA LEU A 125 1.44 -7.72 -5.04
C LEU A 125 1.40 -9.25 -5.10
N GLY A 126 0.80 -9.81 -6.14
CA GLY A 126 0.85 -11.27 -6.38
C GLY A 126 2.23 -11.73 -6.84
N LYS A 127 2.92 -10.91 -7.64
CA LYS A 127 4.28 -11.18 -8.09
C LYS A 127 5.09 -9.91 -8.32
N VAL A 128 6.40 -10.10 -8.34
CA VAL A 128 7.36 -9.04 -8.69
C VAL A 128 7.51 -8.97 -10.20
N THR A 129 7.13 -7.85 -10.80
CA THR A 129 7.39 -7.58 -12.22
C THR A 129 8.59 -6.64 -12.38
N GLN A 130 9.18 -6.61 -13.58
CA GLN A 130 10.26 -5.66 -13.88
C GLN A 130 9.77 -4.20 -13.73
N GLU A 131 8.52 -3.92 -14.07
CA GLU A 131 7.92 -2.59 -13.89
C GLU A 131 7.88 -2.19 -12.42
N VAL A 132 7.34 -3.07 -11.55
CA VAL A 132 7.35 -2.86 -10.09
C VAL A 132 8.76 -2.63 -9.57
N THR A 133 9.71 -3.52 -9.93
CA THR A 133 11.11 -3.37 -9.51
C THR A 133 11.70 -2.03 -9.93
N ASN A 134 11.45 -1.58 -11.18
CA ASN A 134 11.95 -0.31 -11.69
C ASN A 134 11.39 0.89 -10.90
N LYS A 135 10.10 0.85 -10.51
CA LYS A 135 9.46 1.91 -9.70
C LYS A 135 10.04 1.98 -8.29
N LEU A 136 10.42 0.84 -7.73
CA LEU A 136 10.98 0.75 -6.38
C LEU A 136 12.49 1.01 -6.30
N GLN A 137 13.18 1.27 -7.42
CA GLN A 137 14.60 1.66 -7.43
C GLN A 137 14.81 3.06 -6.85
N LYS A 138 15.95 3.27 -6.18
CA LYS A 138 16.42 4.58 -5.69
C LYS A 138 15.42 5.31 -4.78
N LEU A 139 14.71 4.56 -3.93
CA LEU A 139 13.80 5.13 -2.92
C LEU A 139 14.56 5.52 -1.65
N ASP A 140 14.12 6.59 -0.98
CA ASP A 140 14.58 6.95 0.37
C ASP A 140 13.84 6.16 1.46
N ALA A 141 12.58 5.81 1.20
CA ALA A 141 11.75 4.98 2.07
C ALA A 141 10.87 4.04 1.24
N LEU A 142 10.65 2.84 1.76
CA LEU A 142 9.80 1.82 1.13
C LEU A 142 8.85 1.22 2.16
N LEU A 143 7.54 1.32 1.89
CA LEU A 143 6.50 0.58 2.57
C LEU A 143 6.13 -0.59 1.68
N ILE A 144 6.36 -1.82 2.15
CA ILE A 144 6.23 -3.03 1.31
C ILE A 144 5.45 -4.12 2.04
N GLU A 145 4.65 -4.83 1.27
CA GLU A 145 3.94 -6.01 1.76
C GLU A 145 4.89 -7.13 2.16
N ALA A 146 4.64 -7.72 3.34
CA ALA A 146 5.17 -9.00 3.77
C ALA A 146 3.99 -9.81 4.32
N ASN A 147 3.17 -10.36 3.41
CA ASN A 147 1.84 -10.85 3.78
C ASN A 147 1.91 -12.16 4.57
N HIS A 148 2.62 -13.14 4.10
CA HIS A 148 2.60 -14.46 4.71
C HIS A 148 3.97 -15.14 4.74
N ASP A 149 4.15 -15.96 5.75
CA ASP A 149 5.16 -17.01 5.77
C ASP A 149 4.60 -18.23 5.04
N VAL A 150 5.38 -18.84 4.16
CA VAL A 150 4.91 -19.93 3.29
C VAL A 150 4.51 -21.15 4.09
N ASP A 151 5.30 -21.54 5.10
CA ASP A 151 5.03 -22.72 5.93
C ASP A 151 3.81 -22.49 6.84
N MET A 152 3.68 -21.30 7.42
CA MET A 152 2.49 -20.94 8.20
C MET A 152 1.22 -20.93 7.35
N LEU A 153 1.28 -20.42 6.13
CA LEU A 153 0.15 -20.45 5.20
C LEU A 153 -0.22 -21.90 4.84
N ASP A 154 0.77 -22.75 4.56
CA ASP A 154 0.52 -24.16 4.19
C ASP A 154 -0.05 -24.98 5.35
N ALA A 155 0.45 -24.79 6.56
CA ALA A 155 -0.06 -25.44 7.77
C ALA A 155 -1.33 -24.77 8.32
N GLY A 156 -1.62 -23.51 7.91
CA GLY A 156 -2.67 -22.68 8.48
C GLY A 156 -4.09 -23.15 8.17
N PRO A 157 -5.09 -22.53 8.82
CA PRO A 157 -6.48 -23.00 8.79
C PRO A 157 -7.26 -22.63 7.52
N TYR A 158 -6.66 -21.87 6.60
CA TYR A 158 -7.38 -21.40 5.41
C TYR A 158 -7.73 -22.55 4.47
N PRO A 159 -8.91 -22.51 3.80
CA PRO A 159 -9.26 -23.45 2.76
C PRO A 159 -8.22 -23.45 1.63
N TRP A 160 -8.04 -24.61 1.00
CA TRP A 160 -7.09 -24.77 -0.11
C TRP A 160 -7.25 -23.71 -1.24
N VAL A 161 -8.49 -23.39 -1.58
CA VAL A 161 -8.79 -22.37 -2.62
C VAL A 161 -8.22 -21.01 -2.22
N THR A 162 -8.36 -20.62 -0.95
CA THR A 162 -7.82 -19.37 -0.42
C THR A 162 -6.29 -19.38 -0.41
N LYS A 163 -5.67 -20.48 0.04
CA LYS A 163 -4.20 -20.61 0.01
C LYS A 163 -3.64 -20.49 -1.39
N ARG A 164 -4.28 -21.16 -2.36
CA ARG A 164 -3.89 -21.08 -3.77
C ARG A 164 -4.04 -19.67 -4.34
N ARG A 165 -5.12 -18.95 -3.99
CA ARG A 165 -5.32 -17.55 -4.37
C ARG A 165 -4.20 -16.68 -3.81
N ILE A 166 -3.90 -16.79 -2.52
CA ILE A 166 -2.84 -16.01 -1.86
C ILE A 166 -1.48 -16.22 -2.54
N LYS A 167 -1.13 -17.48 -2.88
CA LYS A 167 0.12 -17.84 -3.54
C LYS A 167 0.16 -17.56 -5.05
N SER A 168 -0.92 -17.07 -5.65
CA SER A 168 -0.99 -16.87 -7.10
C SER A 168 -0.27 -15.59 -7.54
N ASP A 169 0.00 -15.48 -8.84
CA ASP A 169 0.59 -14.30 -9.48
C ASP A 169 -0.19 -12.99 -9.28
N VAL A 170 -1.41 -13.08 -8.76
CA VAL A 170 -2.29 -11.96 -8.45
C VAL A 170 -2.75 -11.96 -6.99
N GLY A 171 -2.11 -12.77 -6.15
CA GLY A 171 -2.36 -12.86 -4.70
C GLY A 171 -1.55 -11.85 -3.90
N HIS A 172 -0.69 -12.36 -3.02
CA HIS A 172 0.11 -11.55 -2.08
C HIS A 172 1.54 -12.04 -1.97
N LEU A 173 2.48 -11.13 -1.66
CA LEU A 173 3.88 -11.48 -1.45
C LEU A 173 4.08 -12.30 -0.18
N SER A 174 4.83 -13.38 -0.29
CA SER A 174 5.41 -14.05 0.88
C SER A 174 6.56 -13.21 1.49
N ASN A 175 7.00 -13.59 2.69
CA ASN A 175 8.19 -12.99 3.30
C ASN A 175 9.43 -13.12 2.40
N GLU A 176 9.59 -14.28 1.75
CA GLU A 176 10.71 -14.55 0.84
C GLU A 176 10.64 -13.66 -0.41
N ALA A 177 9.48 -13.55 -1.06
CA ALA A 177 9.29 -12.70 -2.23
C ALA A 177 9.50 -11.22 -1.88
N CYS A 178 9.06 -10.77 -0.70
CA CYS A 178 9.38 -9.45 -0.16
C CYS A 178 10.90 -9.28 -0.01
N GLY A 179 11.60 -10.28 0.55
CA GLY A 179 13.05 -10.29 0.68
C GLY A 179 13.79 -10.19 -0.66
N GLU A 180 13.32 -10.89 -1.69
CA GLU A 180 13.87 -10.80 -3.05
C GLU A 180 13.78 -9.37 -3.61
N ILE A 181 12.61 -8.71 -3.46
CA ILE A 181 12.48 -7.30 -3.86
C ILE A 181 13.47 -6.43 -3.07
N LEU A 182 13.48 -6.54 -1.75
CA LEU A 182 14.36 -5.75 -0.89
C LEU A 182 15.82 -5.90 -1.30
N SER A 183 16.27 -7.14 -1.60
CA SER A 183 17.62 -7.40 -2.09
C SER A 183 17.91 -6.74 -3.43
N SER A 184 16.92 -6.68 -4.34
CA SER A 184 17.07 -6.11 -5.68
C SER A 184 17.05 -4.57 -5.71
N VAL A 185 16.41 -3.93 -4.72
CA VAL A 185 16.22 -2.46 -4.69
C VAL A 185 17.07 -1.77 -3.62
N LYS A 186 17.75 -2.53 -2.74
CA LYS A 186 18.60 -1.97 -1.68
C LYS A 186 19.75 -1.13 -2.25
N HIS A 187 20.01 -0.01 -1.61
CA HIS A 187 21.14 0.86 -1.92
C HIS A 187 21.44 1.75 -0.70
N SER A 188 22.59 2.41 -0.68
CA SER A 188 23.06 3.21 0.47
C SER A 188 22.16 4.42 0.83
N GLY A 189 21.29 4.85 -0.08
CA GLY A 189 20.34 5.94 0.16
C GLY A 189 18.98 5.48 0.70
N LEU A 190 18.67 4.18 0.73
CA LEU A 190 17.44 3.65 1.32
C LEU A 190 17.54 3.72 2.86
N ARG A 191 16.77 4.60 3.48
CA ARG A 191 16.87 4.93 4.92
C ARG A 191 15.83 4.24 5.79
N LEU A 192 14.69 3.87 5.20
CA LEU A 192 13.56 3.30 5.93
C LEU A 192 12.88 2.21 5.10
N VAL A 193 12.63 1.07 5.73
CA VAL A 193 11.73 0.03 5.23
C VAL A 193 10.64 -0.21 6.27
N VAL A 194 9.38 -0.23 5.83
CA VAL A 194 8.22 -0.60 6.65
C VAL A 194 7.61 -1.85 6.05
N LEU A 195 7.64 -2.95 6.82
CA LEU A 195 6.92 -4.17 6.45
C LEU A 195 5.46 -4.01 6.87
N MET A 196 4.55 -4.18 5.93
CA MET A 196 3.13 -3.94 6.14
C MET A 196 2.25 -4.99 5.47
N HIS A 197 0.95 -4.85 5.58
CA HIS A 197 -0.05 -5.75 4.98
C HIS A 197 0.16 -7.23 5.36
N MET A 198 0.47 -7.45 6.63
CA MET A 198 0.83 -8.74 7.18
C MET A 198 -0.42 -9.51 7.62
N SER A 199 -0.50 -10.80 7.30
CA SER A 199 -1.57 -11.68 7.74
C SER A 199 -1.48 -11.94 9.25
N GLU A 200 -2.55 -11.67 9.98
CA GLU A 200 -2.64 -12.00 11.41
C GLU A 200 -2.64 -13.52 11.70
N THR A 201 -2.97 -14.33 10.69
CA THR A 201 -3.12 -15.79 10.83
C THR A 201 -1.93 -16.56 10.25
N ASN A 202 -1.36 -16.09 9.15
CA ASN A 202 -0.37 -16.84 8.36
C ASN A 202 0.99 -16.14 8.33
N ASN A 203 1.27 -15.25 9.28
CA ASN A 203 2.58 -14.63 9.43
C ASN A 203 2.86 -14.29 10.90
N HIS A 204 4.12 -14.00 11.18
CA HIS A 204 4.57 -13.46 12.45
C HIS A 204 5.56 -12.33 12.20
N PRO A 205 5.41 -11.14 12.87
CA PRO A 205 6.29 -9.99 12.64
C PRO A 205 7.78 -10.32 12.70
N GLU A 206 8.18 -11.22 13.57
CA GLU A 206 9.58 -11.60 13.72
C GLU A 206 10.10 -12.43 12.55
N LEU A 207 9.28 -13.30 11.93
CA LEU A 207 9.66 -14.06 10.74
C LEU A 207 9.87 -13.10 9.55
N ALA A 208 8.89 -12.21 9.31
CA ALA A 208 9.02 -11.19 8.28
C ALA A 208 10.27 -10.31 8.48
N ARG A 209 10.54 -9.90 9.75
CA ARG A 209 11.70 -9.10 10.10
C ARG A 209 13.03 -9.82 9.79
N ILE A 210 13.15 -11.09 10.19
CA ILE A 210 14.36 -11.89 9.98
C ILE A 210 14.62 -12.05 8.48
N THR A 211 13.60 -12.43 7.70
CA THR A 211 13.73 -12.59 6.24
C THR A 211 14.16 -11.29 5.56
N ALA A 212 13.52 -10.17 5.92
CA ALA A 212 13.88 -8.86 5.37
C ALA A 212 15.30 -8.43 5.77
N GLN A 213 15.73 -8.66 7.01
CA GLN A 213 17.10 -8.35 7.46
C GLN A 213 18.16 -9.19 6.72
N GLN A 214 17.90 -10.48 6.51
CA GLN A 214 18.79 -11.35 5.73
C GLN A 214 18.97 -10.83 4.30
N ALA A 215 17.87 -10.38 3.67
CA ALA A 215 17.90 -9.82 2.31
C ALA A 215 18.65 -8.48 2.22
N LEU A 216 18.48 -7.61 3.20
CA LEU A 216 19.10 -6.29 3.24
C LEU A 216 20.59 -6.35 3.64
N GLY A 217 20.99 -7.30 4.50
CA GLY A 217 22.35 -7.45 4.98
C GLY A 217 22.73 -6.54 6.16
N GLN A 218 24.03 -6.38 6.41
CA GLN A 218 24.53 -5.69 7.61
C GLN A 218 24.25 -4.18 7.64
N ASP A 219 24.27 -3.51 6.49
CA ASP A 219 24.00 -2.07 6.34
C ASP A 219 22.50 -1.80 6.11
N SER A 220 21.65 -2.51 6.83
CA SER A 220 20.19 -2.43 6.68
C SER A 220 19.68 -1.04 7.03
N PRO A 221 18.69 -0.50 6.25
CA PRO A 221 17.96 0.69 6.64
C PRO A 221 17.21 0.48 7.96
N LYS A 222 16.74 1.58 8.58
CA LYS A 222 15.81 1.47 9.70
C LYS A 222 14.60 0.64 9.26
N MET A 223 14.23 -0.37 10.04
CA MET A 223 13.08 -1.23 9.75
C MET A 223 11.98 -1.00 10.79
N ILE A 224 10.73 -0.94 10.33
CA ILE A 224 9.50 -0.88 11.13
C ILE A 224 8.57 -2.02 10.66
N ILE A 225 7.84 -2.60 11.59
CA ILE A 225 6.83 -3.64 11.33
C ILE A 225 5.51 -3.23 11.99
#